data_557ee89c7600ac0f5fe90a595416b8eb
#
_entry.id   557ee89c7600ac0f5fe90a595416b8eb
#
_cell.length_a   1.000
_cell.length_b   1.000
_cell.length_c   1.000
_cell.angle_alpha   90.00
_cell.angle_beta   90.00
_cell.angle_gamma   90.00
#
_symmetry.space_group_name_H-M   'P 1'
#
loop_
_entity.id
_entity.type
_entity.pdbx_description
1 polymer ?
#
loop_
_entity_poly.entity_id
_entity_poly.type
_entity_poly.pdbx_seq_one_letter_code
_entity_poly.pdbx_strand_id
1 'polypeptide(L)'
;MYPTNEWDTLQQVIVGRANGARVPDLDLSMRLVNYADVADETTIHTGPYPEQVTAEADEDLETFCAFLQRENVEVLRPMDIDIQIKYYNYCPRDLVFLHGKHAIASPMSIRARAFNYQMIAHHLPDIIEAPRYYADDLYNTKCLGDPDVLALT
;
A
#
# COMPACT_ATOMS: atom_id res chain seq x y z
N MET A 1 -2.83 -21.39 4.89
CA MET A 1 -2.31 -21.37 6.30
C MET A 1 -2.43 -19.94 6.80
N TYR A 2 -2.75 -19.73 8.06
CA TYR A 2 -2.90 -18.36 8.60
C TYR A 2 -1.68 -18.02 9.44
N PRO A 3 -1.08 -16.82 9.30
CA PRO A 3 0.08 -16.43 10.07
C PRO A 3 -0.28 -16.33 11.55
N THR A 4 0.52 -16.93 12.39
CA THR A 4 0.38 -16.88 13.86
C THR A 4 1.53 -16.13 14.52
N ASN A 5 2.62 -15.94 13.79
CA ASN A 5 3.81 -15.21 14.22
C ASN A 5 4.68 -14.81 13.00
N GLU A 6 5.76 -14.08 13.24
CA GLU A 6 6.66 -13.55 12.21
C GLU A 6 7.97 -14.36 12.06
N TRP A 7 8.17 -15.43 12.85
CA TRP A 7 9.42 -16.19 12.90
C TRP A 7 9.31 -17.65 12.45
N ASP A 8 8.13 -18.12 12.12
CA ASP A 8 7.96 -19.42 11.48
C ASP A 8 8.47 -19.38 10.03
N THR A 9 8.80 -20.55 9.50
CA THR A 9 9.25 -20.65 8.11
C THR A 9 8.21 -20.07 7.15
N LEU A 10 8.64 -19.12 6.32
CA LEU A 10 7.79 -18.49 5.31
C LEU A 10 7.25 -19.54 4.32
N GLN A 11 5.95 -19.62 4.18
CA GLN A 11 5.28 -20.57 3.28
C GLN A 11 4.74 -19.88 2.02
N GLN A 12 4.24 -18.66 2.19
CA GLN A 12 3.54 -17.94 1.13
C GLN A 12 3.77 -16.43 1.29
N VAL A 13 3.94 -15.73 0.18
CA VAL A 13 4.15 -14.27 0.19
C VAL A 13 3.49 -13.61 -1.03
N ILE A 14 3.02 -12.39 -0.86
CA ILE A 14 2.54 -11.56 -1.97
C ILE A 14 3.66 -10.62 -2.38
N VAL A 15 4.10 -10.72 -3.64
CA VAL A 15 5.11 -9.82 -4.23
C VAL A 15 4.43 -8.89 -5.22
N GLY A 16 4.70 -7.58 -5.11
CA GLY A 16 4.12 -6.55 -5.96
C GLY A 16 4.52 -6.63 -7.43
N ARG A 17 3.95 -5.73 -8.25
CA ARG A 17 4.29 -5.52 -9.67
C ARG A 17 4.54 -4.05 -9.91
N ALA A 18 5.54 -3.71 -10.73
CA ALA A 18 5.85 -2.33 -11.08
C ALA A 18 5.14 -1.87 -12.37
N ASN A 19 4.60 -2.81 -13.16
CA ASN A 19 3.92 -2.47 -14.41
C ASN A 19 2.78 -1.46 -14.20
N GLY A 20 2.87 -0.34 -14.90
CA GLY A 20 1.90 0.75 -14.81
C GLY A 20 1.96 1.54 -13.50
N ALA A 21 3.01 1.36 -12.70
CA ALA A 21 3.21 2.14 -11.48
C ALA A 21 3.31 3.63 -11.77
N ARG A 22 2.77 4.43 -10.86
CA ARG A 22 2.78 5.88 -11.00
C ARG A 22 2.82 6.58 -9.64
N VAL A 23 3.34 7.80 -9.63
CA VAL A 23 3.22 8.70 -8.50
C VAL A 23 1.82 9.31 -8.51
N PRO A 24 1.10 9.30 -7.37
CA PRO A 24 -0.21 9.93 -7.26
C PRO A 24 -0.18 11.42 -7.55
N ASP A 25 -1.34 11.97 -7.90
CA ASP A 25 -1.53 13.39 -7.92
C ASP A 25 -1.36 13.96 -6.49
N LEU A 26 -0.80 15.15 -6.40
CA LEU A 26 -0.49 15.76 -5.12
C LEU A 26 -1.76 16.29 -4.47
N ASP A 27 -2.31 15.53 -3.55
CA ASP A 27 -3.35 15.97 -2.63
C ASP A 27 -2.76 16.37 -1.27
N LEU A 28 -3.58 16.94 -0.40
CA LEU A 28 -3.11 17.38 0.92
C LEU A 28 -2.59 16.24 1.77
N SER A 29 -3.19 15.03 1.71
CA SER A 29 -2.71 13.87 2.47
C SER A 29 -1.32 13.44 2.02
N MET A 30 -1.09 13.41 0.71
CA MET A 30 0.20 13.11 0.11
C MET A 30 1.26 14.17 0.47
N ARG A 31 0.86 15.44 0.40
CA ARG A 31 1.71 16.58 0.76
C ARG A 31 2.21 16.49 2.19
N LEU A 32 1.31 16.20 3.12
CA LEU A 32 1.64 16.16 4.55
C LEU A 32 2.51 14.96 4.95
N VAL A 33 2.32 13.81 4.29
CA VAL A 33 3.04 12.59 4.65
C VAL A 33 4.39 12.50 3.96
N ASN A 34 4.42 12.72 2.63
CA ASN A 34 5.62 12.44 1.85
C ASN A 34 6.46 13.67 1.53
N TYR A 35 5.85 14.86 1.53
CA TYR A 35 6.46 16.08 1.02
C TYR A 35 6.31 17.27 2.00
N ALA A 36 6.17 16.99 3.29
CA ALA A 36 5.99 18.05 4.30
C ALA A 36 7.11 19.10 4.29
N ASP A 37 8.33 18.68 4.02
CA ASP A 37 9.51 19.53 4.03
C ASP A 37 9.85 20.15 2.66
N VAL A 38 9.07 19.84 1.61
CA VAL A 38 9.30 20.37 0.27
C VAL A 38 8.68 21.77 0.15
N ALA A 39 9.51 22.79 -0.02
CA ALA A 39 9.05 24.18 -0.10
C ALA A 39 8.42 24.51 -1.47
N ASP A 40 8.92 23.93 -2.55
CA ASP A 40 8.45 24.19 -3.91
C ASP A 40 7.76 22.93 -4.48
N GLU A 41 6.43 22.94 -4.46
CA GLU A 41 5.61 21.82 -4.94
C GLU A 41 5.75 21.56 -6.44
N THR A 42 6.22 22.53 -7.22
CA THR A 42 6.44 22.36 -8.67
C THR A 42 7.58 21.39 -8.98
N THR A 43 8.42 21.10 -8.01
CA THR A 43 9.50 20.11 -8.13
C THR A 43 9.04 18.67 -7.91
N ILE A 44 7.82 18.47 -7.40
CA ILE A 44 7.27 17.16 -7.13
C ILE A 44 6.74 16.54 -8.42
N HIS A 45 7.37 15.46 -8.84
CA HIS A 45 6.91 14.71 -10.01
C HIS A 45 5.69 13.87 -9.66
N THR A 46 4.65 13.96 -10.50
CA THR A 46 3.43 13.13 -10.43
C THR A 46 3.21 12.43 -11.78
N GLY A 47 2.36 11.41 -11.78
CA GLY A 47 2.06 10.66 -13.01
C GLY A 47 2.86 9.36 -13.17
N PRO A 48 2.87 8.76 -14.35
CA PRO A 48 3.52 7.47 -14.59
C PRO A 48 5.04 7.56 -14.43
N TYR A 49 5.65 6.51 -13.87
CA TYR A 49 7.09 6.36 -13.93
C TYR A 49 7.56 6.13 -15.39
N PRO A 50 8.80 6.50 -15.73
CA PRO A 50 9.37 6.13 -17.02
C PRO A 50 9.27 4.62 -17.26
N GLU A 51 8.94 4.22 -18.48
CA GLU A 51 8.76 2.81 -18.85
C GLU A 51 10.01 1.96 -18.55
N GLN A 52 11.20 2.51 -18.79
CA GLN A 52 12.44 1.84 -18.46
C GLN A 52 12.54 1.52 -16.96
N VAL A 53 12.17 2.46 -16.09
CA VAL A 53 12.25 2.29 -14.63
C VAL A 53 11.29 1.19 -14.16
N THR A 54 10.07 1.18 -14.70
CA THR A 54 9.08 0.14 -14.34
C THR A 54 9.47 -1.22 -14.90
N ALA A 55 10.09 -1.29 -16.08
CA ALA A 55 10.58 -2.54 -16.68
C ALA A 55 11.74 -3.14 -15.86
N GLU A 56 12.73 -2.31 -15.48
CA GLU A 56 13.85 -2.74 -14.62
C GLU A 56 13.34 -3.21 -13.25
N ALA A 57 12.40 -2.47 -12.65
CA ALA A 57 11.81 -2.85 -11.38
C ALA A 57 11.00 -4.17 -11.47
N ASP A 58 10.27 -4.42 -12.56
CA ASP A 58 9.58 -5.69 -12.76
C ASP A 58 10.56 -6.84 -12.96
N GLU A 59 11.69 -6.66 -13.66
CA GLU A 59 12.75 -7.66 -13.80
C GLU A 59 13.34 -8.04 -12.43
N ASP A 60 13.60 -7.07 -11.57
CA ASP A 60 14.07 -7.29 -10.20
C ASP A 60 13.04 -8.06 -9.36
N LEU A 61 11.77 -7.68 -9.46
CA LEU A 61 10.68 -8.37 -8.76
C LEU A 61 10.50 -9.82 -9.25
N GLU A 62 10.60 -10.08 -10.55
CA GLU A 62 10.55 -11.44 -11.09
C GLU A 62 11.76 -12.28 -10.65
N THR A 63 12.96 -11.68 -10.58
CA THR A 63 14.17 -12.32 -10.06
C THR A 63 13.98 -12.70 -8.59
N PHE A 64 13.41 -11.80 -7.80
CA PHE A 64 13.08 -12.05 -6.40
C PHE A 64 12.02 -13.16 -6.25
N CYS A 65 10.98 -13.16 -7.08
CA CYS A 65 9.98 -14.24 -7.10
C CYS A 65 10.63 -15.60 -7.39
N ALA A 66 11.51 -15.66 -8.40
CA ALA A 66 12.21 -16.90 -8.75
C ALA A 66 13.14 -17.39 -7.61
N PHE A 67 13.75 -16.48 -6.87
CA PHE A 67 14.51 -16.82 -5.66
C PHE A 67 13.62 -17.45 -4.59
N LEU A 68 12.50 -16.80 -4.24
CA LEU A 68 11.56 -17.30 -3.23
C LEU A 68 10.99 -18.69 -3.60
N GLN A 69 10.64 -18.89 -4.86
CA GLN A 69 10.12 -20.18 -5.36
C GLN A 69 11.17 -21.29 -5.24
N ARG A 70 12.44 -21.00 -5.45
CA ARG A 70 13.54 -21.98 -5.22
C ARG A 70 13.69 -22.36 -3.75
N GLU A 71 13.33 -21.45 -2.85
CA GLU A 71 13.28 -21.71 -1.41
C GLU A 71 11.96 -22.37 -0.97
N ASN A 72 11.16 -22.86 -1.91
CA ASN A 72 9.84 -23.48 -1.70
C ASN A 72 8.79 -22.54 -1.07
N VAL A 73 8.90 -21.25 -1.29
CA VAL A 73 7.89 -20.26 -0.91
C VAL A 73 6.90 -20.09 -2.05
N GLU A 74 5.61 -20.22 -1.77
CA GLU A 74 4.56 -19.90 -2.72
C GLU A 74 4.48 -18.39 -2.94
N VAL A 75 4.66 -17.93 -4.17
CA VAL A 75 4.61 -16.52 -4.52
C VAL A 75 3.27 -16.19 -5.18
N LEU A 76 2.53 -15.30 -4.55
CA LEU A 76 1.28 -14.73 -5.04
C LEU A 76 1.54 -13.35 -5.64
N ARG A 77 0.68 -12.94 -6.58
CA ARG A 77 0.83 -11.64 -7.26
C ARG A 77 -0.47 -10.84 -7.16
N PRO A 78 -0.38 -9.51 -7.03
CA PRO A 78 -1.55 -8.65 -7.12
C PRO A 78 -2.29 -8.87 -8.44
N MET A 79 -3.62 -8.77 -8.40
CA MET A 79 -4.45 -8.76 -9.58
C MET A 79 -4.19 -7.48 -10.39
N ASP A 80 -4.09 -7.59 -11.69
CA ASP A 80 -4.11 -6.45 -12.59
C ASP A 80 -5.57 -5.97 -12.72
N ILE A 81 -6.00 -5.20 -11.74
CA ILE A 81 -7.32 -4.59 -11.75
C ILE A 81 -7.17 -3.33 -12.60
N ASP A 82 -8.03 -3.16 -13.60
CA ASP A 82 -8.15 -1.94 -14.40
C ASP A 82 -8.79 -0.80 -13.57
N ILE A 83 -8.29 -0.64 -12.36
CA ILE A 83 -8.58 0.52 -11.55
C ILE A 83 -7.61 1.59 -12.04
N GLN A 84 -8.11 2.77 -12.32
CA GLN A 84 -7.32 3.95 -12.70
C GLN A 84 -6.22 4.32 -11.71
N ILE A 85 -5.99 3.50 -10.68
CA ILE A 85 -5.17 3.79 -9.51
C ILE A 85 -4.14 2.68 -9.32
N LYS A 86 -3.13 2.64 -10.19
CA LYS A 86 -1.95 1.76 -9.98
C LYS A 86 -0.88 2.44 -9.13
N TYR A 87 -1.31 3.12 -8.06
CA TYR A 87 -0.39 3.73 -7.11
C TYR A 87 0.20 2.65 -6.21
N TYR A 88 1.52 2.56 -6.13
CA TYR A 88 2.24 1.69 -5.22
C TYR A 88 1.92 0.18 -5.35
N ASN A 89 1.45 -0.29 -6.52
CA ASN A 89 1.18 -1.71 -6.78
C ASN A 89 2.42 -2.61 -6.63
N TYR A 90 3.61 -2.03 -6.73
CA TYR A 90 4.89 -2.70 -6.47
C TYR A 90 5.16 -2.90 -4.97
N CYS A 91 4.43 -2.26 -4.08
CA CYS A 91 4.62 -2.31 -2.65
C CYS A 91 3.32 -2.72 -1.92
N PRO A 92 2.94 -4.01 -1.91
CA PRO A 92 1.75 -4.49 -1.21
C PRO A 92 1.88 -4.47 0.31
N ARG A 93 3.03 -4.14 0.83
CA ARG A 93 3.32 -3.99 2.25
C ARG A 93 2.39 -2.96 2.88
N ASP A 94 2.04 -3.17 4.14
CA ASP A 94 1.22 -2.28 4.97
C ASP A 94 -0.28 -2.19 4.57
N LEU A 95 -0.69 -2.85 3.48
CA LEU A 95 -2.07 -2.79 3.00
C LEU A 95 -3.05 -3.52 3.91
N VAL A 96 -2.59 -4.58 4.55
CA VAL A 96 -3.40 -5.40 5.45
C VAL A 96 -2.58 -5.88 6.63
N PHE A 97 -3.25 -6.02 7.77
CA PHE A 97 -2.74 -6.72 8.93
C PHE A 97 -3.42 -8.09 9.02
N LEU A 98 -2.62 -9.15 9.08
CA LEU A 98 -3.10 -10.51 9.18
C LEU A 98 -3.00 -11.01 10.62
N HIS A 99 -4.10 -11.51 11.17
CA HIS A 99 -4.13 -12.13 12.49
C HIS A 99 -5.00 -13.38 12.49
N GLY A 100 -4.38 -14.54 12.59
CA GLY A 100 -5.08 -15.81 12.43
C GLY A 100 -5.84 -15.86 11.10
N LYS A 101 -7.16 -16.08 11.16
CA LYS A 101 -8.03 -16.17 9.99
C LYS A 101 -8.63 -14.82 9.54
N HIS A 102 -8.18 -13.72 10.10
CA HIS A 102 -8.71 -12.40 9.79
C HIS A 102 -7.67 -11.56 9.08
N ALA A 103 -8.12 -10.81 8.07
CA ALA A 103 -7.37 -9.76 7.42
C ALA A 103 -8.05 -8.43 7.72
N ILE A 104 -7.29 -7.45 8.18
CA ILE A 104 -7.78 -6.11 8.47
C ILE A 104 -7.14 -5.18 7.46
N ALA A 105 -7.95 -4.50 6.64
CA ALA A 105 -7.44 -3.47 5.73
C ALA A 105 -6.91 -2.30 6.56
N SER A 106 -5.62 -1.98 6.37
CA SER A 106 -4.97 -0.93 7.14
C SER A 106 -5.56 0.45 6.81
N PRO A 107 -5.79 1.29 7.82
CA PRO A 107 -6.23 2.66 7.59
C PRO A 107 -5.07 3.50 7.06
N MET A 108 -4.96 3.58 5.72
CA MET A 108 -3.89 4.33 5.08
C MET A 108 -4.04 5.83 5.30
N SER A 109 -2.94 6.48 5.69
CA SER A 109 -2.89 7.93 5.90
C SER A 109 -2.93 8.74 4.59
N ILE A 110 -2.58 8.11 3.46
CA ILE A 110 -2.58 8.70 2.12
C ILE A 110 -3.80 8.18 1.35
N ARG A 111 -4.63 9.08 0.82
CA ARG A 111 -5.85 8.73 0.05
C ARG A 111 -5.56 7.83 -1.14
N ALA A 112 -4.46 8.07 -1.84
CA ALA A 112 -4.05 7.28 -2.99
C ALA A 112 -3.83 5.79 -2.66
N ARG A 113 -3.58 5.42 -1.40
CA ARG A 113 -3.39 4.05 -0.97
C ARG A 113 -4.62 3.39 -0.34
N ALA A 114 -5.69 4.15 -0.13
CA ALA A 114 -6.85 3.71 0.66
C ALA A 114 -7.48 2.39 0.21
N PHE A 115 -7.43 2.09 -1.09
CA PHE A 115 -8.06 0.91 -1.69
C PHE A 115 -7.07 -0.07 -2.33
N ASN A 116 -5.76 0.14 -2.13
CA ASN A 116 -4.75 -0.73 -2.75
C ASN A 116 -4.86 -2.19 -2.29
N TYR A 117 -5.41 -2.47 -1.10
CA TYR A 117 -5.65 -3.82 -0.63
C TYR A 117 -6.55 -4.64 -1.58
N GLN A 118 -7.40 -3.99 -2.39
CA GLN A 118 -8.28 -4.67 -3.35
C GLN A 118 -7.50 -5.46 -4.40
N MET A 119 -6.28 -5.05 -4.73
CA MET A 119 -5.41 -5.77 -5.67
C MET A 119 -4.97 -7.14 -5.14
N ILE A 120 -4.97 -7.31 -3.82
CA ILE A 120 -4.54 -8.55 -3.17
C ILE A 120 -5.67 -9.27 -2.43
N ALA A 121 -6.86 -8.69 -2.40
CA ALA A 121 -8.00 -9.17 -1.62
C ALA A 121 -8.39 -10.61 -1.95
N HIS A 122 -8.24 -11.04 -3.22
CA HIS A 122 -8.57 -12.40 -3.67
C HIS A 122 -7.66 -13.49 -3.09
N HIS A 123 -6.51 -13.12 -2.53
CA HIS A 123 -5.59 -14.04 -1.83
C HIS A 123 -5.84 -14.10 -0.33
N LEU A 124 -6.70 -13.25 0.21
CA LEU A 124 -6.86 -13.05 1.64
C LEU A 124 -8.18 -13.65 2.14
N PRO A 125 -8.25 -14.00 3.44
CA PRO A 125 -9.53 -14.30 4.06
C PRO A 125 -10.44 -13.07 4.06
N ASP A 126 -11.64 -13.20 4.63
CA ASP A 126 -12.58 -12.08 4.77
C ASP A 126 -11.90 -10.85 5.35
N ILE A 127 -11.97 -9.75 4.62
CA ILE A 127 -11.31 -8.51 4.97
C ILE A 127 -12.26 -7.65 5.82
N ILE A 128 -11.76 -7.24 6.97
CA ILE A 128 -12.41 -6.26 7.83
C ILE A 128 -11.84 -4.88 7.48
N GLU A 129 -12.69 -3.95 7.08
CA GLU A 129 -12.28 -2.58 6.84
C GLU A 129 -12.24 -1.81 8.15
N ALA A 130 -11.07 -1.27 8.50
CA ALA A 130 -10.94 -0.34 9.62
C ALA A 130 -11.45 1.07 9.21
N PRO A 131 -11.94 1.86 10.18
CA PRO A 131 -12.23 3.29 9.93
C PRO A 131 -11.01 3.99 9.34
N ARG A 132 -11.24 4.86 8.35
CA ARG A 132 -10.16 5.56 7.64
C ARG A 132 -10.11 7.02 8.08
N TYR A 133 -8.90 7.44 8.47
CA TYR A 133 -8.55 8.82 8.76
C TYR A 133 -7.33 9.17 7.94
N TYR A 134 -7.45 10.15 7.05
CA TYR A 134 -6.34 10.61 6.23
C TYR A 134 -5.54 11.67 6.95
N ALA A 135 -4.29 11.86 6.55
CA ALA A 135 -3.42 12.84 7.19
C ALA A 135 -4.00 14.26 7.22
N ASP A 136 -4.75 14.64 6.19
CA ASP A 136 -5.39 15.95 6.09
C ASP A 136 -6.67 16.09 6.93
N ASP A 137 -7.26 15.00 7.39
CA ASP A 137 -8.41 15.05 8.31
C ASP A 137 -8.01 15.72 9.64
N LEU A 138 -6.76 15.55 10.06
CA LEU A 138 -6.21 16.16 11.26
C LEU A 138 -6.08 17.70 11.16
N TYR A 139 -6.02 18.22 9.93
CA TYR A 139 -5.93 19.67 9.65
C TYR A 139 -7.30 20.30 9.41
N ASN A 140 -8.35 19.51 9.35
CA ASN A 140 -9.69 20.04 9.30
C ASN A 140 -10.01 20.64 10.69
N THR A 141 -10.13 21.98 10.75
CA THR A 141 -10.29 22.75 11.99
C THR A 141 -11.46 22.31 12.87
N LYS A 142 -12.40 21.55 12.31
CA LYS A 142 -13.48 20.92 13.09
C LYS A 142 -12.99 19.73 13.91
N CYS A 143 -11.93 19.02 13.48
CA CYS A 143 -11.38 17.91 14.22
C CYS A 143 -10.47 18.35 15.37
N LEU A 144 -9.78 19.46 15.23
CA LEU A 144 -8.88 19.99 16.27
C LEU A 144 -9.64 20.61 17.48
N GLY A 145 -10.93 20.89 17.33
CA GLY A 145 -11.78 21.40 18.38
C GLY A 145 -12.76 20.38 18.98
N ASP A 146 -12.75 19.16 18.48
CA ASP A 146 -13.64 18.10 18.96
C ASP A 146 -12.92 17.27 20.03
N PRO A 147 -13.36 17.34 21.30
CA PRO A 147 -12.73 16.59 22.39
C PRO A 147 -12.78 15.08 22.19
N ASP A 148 -13.70 14.55 21.38
CA ASP A 148 -13.82 13.12 21.11
C ASP A 148 -12.71 12.62 20.18
N VAL A 149 -12.12 13.48 19.34
CA VAL A 149 -10.98 13.12 18.46
C VAL A 149 -9.68 13.07 19.25
N LEU A 150 -9.52 13.92 20.27
CA LEU A 150 -8.34 13.94 21.15
C LEU A 150 -8.29 12.75 22.13
N ALA A 151 -9.40 12.05 22.32
CA ALA A 151 -9.46 10.90 23.22
C ALA A 151 -8.95 9.58 22.57
N LEU A 152 -8.60 9.61 21.26
CA LEU A 152 -8.11 8.45 20.50
C LEU A 152 -6.61 8.46 20.26
N THR A 153 -5.87 9.45 20.78
CA THR A 153 -4.41 9.56 20.73
C THR A 153 -3.81 9.28 22.11
#